data_92818907e71e210859926f0ec2b16232
#
_entry.id   92818907e71e210859926f0ec2b16232
#
_cell.length_a   1.000
_cell.length_b   1.000
_cell.length_c   1.000
_cell.angle_alpha   90.00
_cell.angle_beta   90.00
_cell.angle_gamma   90.00
#
_symmetry.space_group_name_H-M   'P 1'
#
loop_
_entity.id
_entity.type
_entity.pdbx_description
1 polymer ?
#
loop_
_entity_poly.entity_id
_entity_poly.type
_entity_poly.pdbx_seq_one_letter_code
_entity_poly.pdbx_strand_id
1 'polypeptide(L)'
;IESMLSLLKTADGKESARKSPIDIRSFIEQTYQAIARLYPNKIPLFKLEKSEDFPDMIEADTVRLERCLRNLLENALKYSNDDVRITVTLTMKNNHYRIAIKDTGWGIPKKAQKKLGQQFFRVKQADKPAQPGYGLGLSSVMLMAKEMGGSLTFQSEEGVGSTFFINLPAENS
;
A
#
# COMPACT_ATOMS: atom_id res chain seq x y z
N ILE A 1 -18.37 -3.20 1.24
CA ILE A 1 -19.12 -3.63 0.05
C ILE A 1 -18.25 -3.45 -1.20
N GLU A 2 -17.60 -2.28 -1.40
CA GLU A 2 -16.73 -2.06 -2.55
C GLU A 2 -15.54 -3.04 -2.64
N SER A 3 -14.91 -3.37 -1.50
CA SER A 3 -13.79 -4.33 -1.48
C SER A 3 -14.21 -5.75 -1.89
N MET A 4 -15.42 -6.16 -1.53
CA MET A 4 -15.96 -7.49 -1.86
C MET A 4 -16.39 -7.58 -3.34
N LEU A 5 -17.01 -6.50 -3.85
CA LEU A 5 -17.34 -6.36 -5.27
C LEU A 5 -16.09 -6.28 -6.17
N SER A 6 -15.00 -5.71 -5.65
CA SER A 6 -13.71 -5.67 -6.36
C SER A 6 -13.11 -7.06 -6.55
N LEU A 7 -13.18 -7.94 -5.53
CA LEU A 7 -12.70 -9.33 -5.63
C LEU A 7 -13.56 -10.19 -6.59
N LEU A 8 -14.86 -9.94 -6.62
CA LEU A 8 -15.76 -10.66 -7.53
C LEU A 8 -15.55 -10.23 -8.99
N LYS A 9 -15.21 -8.97 -9.25
CA LYS A 9 -14.88 -8.47 -10.60
C LYS A 9 -13.54 -8.95 -11.13
N THR A 10 -12.57 -9.28 -10.25
CA THR A 10 -11.28 -9.85 -10.68
C THR A 10 -11.38 -11.35 -11.02
N ALA A 11 -12.46 -12.04 -10.64
CA ALA A 11 -12.71 -13.43 -11.02
C ALA A 11 -13.25 -13.58 -12.45
N ASP A 12 -13.78 -12.51 -13.04
CA ASP A 12 -14.34 -12.51 -14.40
C ASP A 12 -13.49 -11.65 -15.35
N GLY A 13 -12.50 -12.27 -15.96
CA GLY A 13 -11.91 -11.80 -17.20
C GLY A 13 -10.67 -10.91 -17.07
N LYS A 14 -9.67 -11.35 -17.76
CA LYS A 14 -8.47 -10.65 -18.20
C LYS A 14 -8.77 -9.23 -18.73
N GLU A 15 -8.99 -8.26 -17.86
CA GLU A 15 -8.76 -6.88 -18.22
C GLU A 15 -7.25 -6.74 -18.39
N SER A 16 -6.80 -6.71 -19.65
CA SER A 16 -5.42 -6.43 -20.00
C SER A 16 -5.00 -5.18 -19.25
N ALA A 17 -3.99 -5.30 -18.40
CA ALA A 17 -3.42 -4.19 -17.65
C ALA A 17 -3.04 -3.08 -18.64
N ARG A 18 -3.84 -2.02 -18.71
CA ARG A 18 -3.55 -0.84 -19.54
C ARG A 18 -2.57 0.02 -18.77
N LYS A 19 -1.29 -0.14 -19.09
CA LYS A 19 -0.28 0.77 -18.56
C LYS A 19 -0.43 2.14 -19.23
N SER A 20 -0.19 3.17 -18.47
CA SER A 20 -0.12 4.54 -18.95
C SER A 20 0.98 5.31 -18.20
N PRO A 21 1.58 6.33 -18.86
CA PRO A 21 2.58 7.15 -18.20
C PRO A 21 1.95 7.99 -17.10
N ILE A 22 2.56 7.98 -15.91
CA ILE A 22 2.15 8.77 -14.77
C ILE A 22 3.34 9.49 -14.13
N ASP A 23 3.11 10.71 -13.67
CA ASP A 23 3.96 11.38 -12.70
C ASP A 23 3.71 10.71 -11.34
N ILE A 24 4.63 9.85 -10.95
CA ILE A 24 4.46 9.00 -9.75
C ILE A 24 4.38 9.83 -8.46
N ARG A 25 5.13 10.95 -8.38
CA ARG A 25 5.10 11.82 -7.22
C ARG A 25 3.73 12.44 -7.03
N SER A 26 3.23 13.12 -8.05
CA SER A 26 1.89 13.75 -8.04
C SER A 26 0.79 12.71 -7.80
N PHE A 27 0.91 11.53 -8.37
CA PHE A 27 -0.05 10.45 -8.22
C PHE A 27 -0.15 9.97 -6.76
N ILE A 28 0.98 9.78 -6.08
CA ILE A 28 1.03 9.36 -4.67
C ILE A 28 0.50 10.48 -3.76
N GLU A 29 0.91 11.73 -4.00
CA GLU A 29 0.48 12.88 -3.20
C GLU A 29 -1.04 13.07 -3.28
N GLN A 30 -1.63 13.00 -4.48
CA GLN A 30 -3.08 13.10 -4.67
C GLN A 30 -3.82 11.95 -3.99
N THR A 31 -3.33 10.72 -4.14
CA THR A 31 -3.90 9.55 -3.48
C THR A 31 -3.88 9.70 -1.95
N TYR A 32 -2.75 10.13 -1.40
CA TYR A 32 -2.63 10.39 0.04
C TYR A 32 -3.60 11.45 0.52
N GLN A 33 -3.68 12.60 -0.17
CA GLN A 33 -4.58 13.70 0.20
C GLN A 33 -6.04 13.26 0.21
N ALA A 34 -6.47 12.46 -0.79
CA ALA A 34 -7.82 11.94 -0.86
C ALA A 34 -8.16 11.05 0.35
N ILE A 35 -7.21 10.24 0.81
CA ILE A 35 -7.40 9.34 1.95
C ILE A 35 -7.33 10.11 3.27
N ALA A 36 -6.38 11.04 3.43
CA ALA A 36 -6.20 11.80 4.67
C ALA A 36 -7.47 12.59 5.06
N ARG A 37 -8.24 13.07 4.07
CA ARG A 37 -9.54 13.74 4.30
C ARG A 37 -10.59 12.84 4.97
N LEU A 38 -10.46 11.53 4.86
CA LEU A 38 -11.37 10.57 5.51
C LEU A 38 -11.03 10.36 7.00
N TYR A 39 -9.90 10.89 7.45
CA TYR A 39 -9.40 10.76 8.82
C TYR A 39 -9.15 12.13 9.47
N PRO A 40 -10.20 12.98 9.63
CA PRO A 40 -10.03 14.37 10.06
C PRO A 40 -9.46 14.50 11.50
N ASN A 41 -9.57 13.46 12.31
CA ASN A 41 -9.03 13.45 13.68
C ASN A 41 -7.55 13.02 13.75
N LYS A 42 -6.95 12.64 12.62
CA LYS A 42 -5.54 12.30 12.53
C LYS A 42 -4.72 13.51 12.10
N ILE A 43 -3.54 13.66 12.65
CA ILE A 43 -2.56 14.73 12.30
C ILE A 43 -1.29 14.03 11.76
N PRO A 44 -1.38 13.34 10.62
CA PRO A 44 -0.26 12.59 10.11
C PRO A 44 0.80 13.52 9.53
N LEU A 45 2.07 13.24 9.84
CA LEU A 45 3.19 13.84 9.13
C LEU A 45 3.49 12.97 7.89
N PHE A 46 3.21 13.52 6.72
CA PHE A 46 3.48 12.86 5.45
C PHE A 46 4.76 13.39 4.80
N LYS A 47 5.61 12.47 4.35
CA LYS A 47 6.84 12.78 3.61
C LYS A 47 6.94 11.88 2.39
N LEU A 48 7.31 12.45 1.25
CA LEU A 48 7.59 11.71 0.02
C LEU A 48 9.04 11.99 -0.41
N GLU A 49 9.82 10.94 -0.47
CA GLU A 49 11.24 10.95 -0.87
C GLU A 49 11.42 10.16 -2.16
N LYS A 50 12.34 10.60 -3.00
CA LYS A 50 12.67 9.94 -4.25
C LYS A 50 14.18 9.91 -4.41
N SER A 51 14.76 8.75 -4.73
CA SER A 51 16.17 8.65 -5.09
C SER A 51 16.43 9.26 -6.47
N GLU A 52 17.66 9.67 -6.72
CA GLU A 52 18.04 10.34 -7.98
C GLU A 52 17.86 9.46 -9.21
N ASP A 53 18.07 8.15 -9.06
CA ASP A 53 17.94 7.15 -10.10
C ASP A 53 16.49 6.73 -10.39
N PHE A 54 15.52 7.18 -9.58
CA PHE A 54 14.11 6.87 -9.82
C PHE A 54 13.51 7.89 -10.80
N PRO A 55 12.87 7.45 -11.90
CA PRO A 55 12.33 8.37 -12.91
C PRO A 55 11.12 9.15 -12.37
N ASP A 56 10.88 10.34 -12.93
CA ASP A 56 9.71 11.14 -12.60
C ASP A 56 8.42 10.54 -13.19
N MET A 57 8.54 10.01 -14.41
CA MET A 57 7.44 9.34 -15.12
C MET A 57 7.69 7.83 -15.13
N ILE A 58 6.66 7.06 -14.83
CA ILE A 58 6.69 5.60 -14.95
C ILE A 58 5.47 5.10 -15.74
N GLU A 59 5.62 3.97 -16.41
CA GLU A 59 4.50 3.25 -17.03
C GLU A 59 3.88 2.30 -15.99
N ALA A 60 2.62 2.49 -15.67
CA ALA A 60 1.94 1.65 -14.68
C ALA A 60 0.45 1.46 -15.00
N ASP A 61 -0.13 0.36 -14.51
CA ASP A 61 -1.57 0.20 -14.40
C ASP A 61 -2.08 1.12 -13.27
N THR A 62 -2.59 2.28 -13.67
CA THR A 62 -2.99 3.35 -12.74
C THR A 62 -4.10 2.90 -11.81
N VAL A 63 -5.05 2.08 -12.28
CA VAL A 63 -6.18 1.61 -11.49
C VAL A 63 -5.72 0.66 -10.38
N ARG A 64 -4.88 -0.31 -10.74
CA ARG A 64 -4.34 -1.26 -9.76
C ARG A 64 -3.38 -0.61 -8.79
N LEU A 65 -2.50 0.28 -9.30
CA LEU A 65 -1.55 1.00 -8.47
C LEU A 65 -2.25 1.93 -7.46
N GLU A 66 -3.27 2.69 -7.90
CA GLU A 66 -4.07 3.52 -6.99
C GLU A 66 -4.70 2.68 -5.88
N ARG A 67 -5.33 1.56 -6.22
CA ARG A 67 -5.94 0.67 -5.22
C ARG A 67 -4.91 0.12 -4.23
N CYS A 68 -3.72 -0.25 -4.70
CA CYS A 68 -2.63 -0.68 -3.81
C CYS A 68 -2.21 0.44 -2.85
N LEU A 69 -1.94 1.63 -3.37
CA LEU A 69 -1.55 2.79 -2.57
C LEU A 69 -2.62 3.16 -1.55
N ARG A 70 -3.90 3.22 -1.99
CA ARG A 70 -5.03 3.51 -1.09
C ARG A 70 -5.10 2.52 0.07
N ASN A 71 -5.05 1.22 -0.20
CA ASN A 71 -5.09 0.21 0.84
C ASN A 71 -3.94 0.35 1.84
N LEU A 72 -2.72 0.56 1.37
CA LEU A 72 -1.55 0.66 2.24
C LEU A 72 -1.51 1.96 3.04
N LEU A 73 -1.83 3.09 2.42
CA LEU A 73 -1.89 4.40 3.09
C LEU A 73 -3.04 4.44 4.11
N GLU A 74 -4.20 3.87 3.74
CA GLU A 74 -5.33 3.74 4.67
C GLU A 74 -4.98 2.84 5.86
N ASN A 75 -4.27 1.74 5.65
CA ASN A 75 -3.77 0.89 6.74
C ASN A 75 -2.82 1.66 7.66
N ALA A 76 -1.91 2.47 7.12
CA ALA A 76 -1.01 3.30 7.91
C ALA A 76 -1.77 4.27 8.83
N LEU A 77 -2.88 4.83 8.37
CA LEU A 77 -3.74 5.70 9.18
C LEU A 77 -4.60 4.92 10.17
N LYS A 78 -5.20 3.80 9.76
CA LYS A 78 -6.07 2.99 10.62
C LYS A 78 -5.35 2.36 11.79
N TYR A 79 -4.16 1.81 11.56
CA TYR A 79 -3.41 1.04 12.56
C TYR A 79 -2.31 1.86 13.22
N SER A 80 -2.64 3.10 13.56
CA SER A 80 -1.72 4.06 14.19
C SER A 80 -2.43 4.93 15.22
N ASN A 81 -1.63 5.65 16.00
CA ASN A 81 -2.10 6.76 16.81
C ASN A 81 -2.35 8.01 15.94
N ASP A 82 -2.83 9.10 16.55
CA ASP A 82 -3.24 10.30 15.80
C ASP A 82 -2.05 11.08 15.21
N ASP A 83 -0.86 10.94 15.77
CA ASP A 83 0.40 11.60 15.40
C ASP A 83 1.30 10.75 14.49
N VAL A 84 0.73 9.85 13.72
CA VAL A 84 1.48 8.94 12.86
C VAL A 84 2.35 9.68 11.84
N ARG A 85 3.56 9.15 11.62
CA ARG A 85 4.43 9.56 10.52
C ARG A 85 4.32 8.54 9.39
N ILE A 86 4.06 9.04 8.19
CA ILE A 86 4.02 8.22 6.97
C ILE A 86 5.09 8.75 6.03
N THR A 87 6.05 7.89 5.71
CA THR A 87 7.09 8.21 4.73
C THR A 87 6.94 7.27 3.53
N VAL A 88 6.76 7.86 2.35
CA VAL A 88 6.82 7.11 1.10
C VAL A 88 8.18 7.35 0.46
N THR A 89 8.89 6.28 0.14
CA THR A 89 10.21 6.36 -0.49
C THR A 89 10.19 5.62 -1.82
N LEU A 90 10.64 6.31 -2.88
CA LEU A 90 10.74 5.80 -4.24
C LEU A 90 12.21 5.49 -4.56
N THR A 91 12.53 4.24 -4.85
CA THR A 91 13.89 3.79 -5.17
C THR A 91 13.88 2.78 -6.31
N MET A 92 14.98 2.74 -7.07
CA MET A 92 15.24 1.66 -8.01
C MET A 92 15.94 0.50 -7.29
N LYS A 93 15.50 -0.74 -7.54
CA LYS A 93 16.18 -1.93 -7.02
C LYS A 93 16.06 -3.09 -8.01
N ASN A 94 17.23 -3.57 -8.49
CA ASN A 94 17.28 -4.71 -9.42
C ASN A 94 16.31 -4.57 -10.61
N ASN A 95 16.35 -3.43 -11.28
CA ASN A 95 15.43 -3.09 -12.38
C ASN A 95 13.94 -3.13 -12.03
N HIS A 96 13.61 -2.80 -10.77
CA HIS A 96 12.24 -2.64 -10.30
C HIS A 96 12.05 -1.27 -9.68
N TYR A 97 10.91 -0.66 -9.93
CA TYR A 97 10.39 0.45 -9.14
C TYR A 97 10.00 -0.09 -7.77
N ARG A 98 10.62 0.43 -6.73
CA ARG A 98 10.29 0.09 -5.35
C ARG A 98 9.62 1.28 -4.69
N ILE A 99 8.35 1.12 -4.34
CA ILE A 99 7.57 2.09 -3.57
C ILE A 99 7.46 1.56 -2.15
N ALA A 100 8.17 2.18 -1.21
CA ALA A 100 8.12 1.83 0.20
C ALA A 100 7.19 2.78 0.95
N ILE A 101 6.21 2.23 1.66
CA ILE A 101 5.29 2.99 2.51
C ILE A 101 5.59 2.59 3.95
N LYS A 102 6.26 3.49 4.68
CA LYS A 102 6.64 3.32 6.09
C LYS A 102 5.70 4.12 6.97
N ASP A 103 5.20 3.49 8.02
CA ASP A 103 4.42 4.13 9.08
C ASP A 103 5.07 3.93 10.46
N THR A 104 4.75 4.82 11.39
CA THR A 104 5.06 4.70 12.82
C THR A 104 3.82 4.24 13.60
N GLY A 105 3.07 3.31 13.01
CA GLY A 105 1.87 2.75 13.61
C GLY A 105 2.14 1.71 14.68
N TRP A 106 1.13 0.89 14.95
CA TRP A 106 1.20 -0.11 16.03
C TRP A 106 2.13 -1.28 15.70
N GLY A 107 2.55 -1.42 14.45
CA GLY A 107 3.29 -2.59 13.98
C GLY A 107 2.47 -3.87 14.03
N ILE A 108 3.10 -4.98 13.66
CA ILE A 108 2.45 -6.28 13.51
C ILE A 108 3.20 -7.32 14.34
N PRO A 109 2.53 -7.98 15.31
CA PRO A 109 3.14 -9.05 16.10
C PRO A 109 3.71 -10.16 15.23
N LYS A 110 4.90 -10.68 15.54
CA LYS A 110 5.58 -11.72 14.76
C LYS A 110 4.71 -12.94 14.47
N LYS A 111 3.87 -13.34 15.44
CA LYS A 111 2.95 -14.48 15.28
C LYS A 111 1.88 -14.22 14.19
N ALA A 112 1.45 -12.97 14.04
CA ALA A 112 0.46 -12.57 13.05
C ALA A 112 1.06 -12.40 11.64
N GLN A 113 2.36 -12.06 11.53
CA GLN A 113 3.03 -11.80 10.26
C GLN A 113 2.96 -13.00 9.29
N LYS A 114 3.02 -14.23 9.81
CA LYS A 114 2.92 -15.45 9.00
C LYS A 114 1.57 -15.64 8.29
N LYS A 115 0.53 -15.00 8.80
CA LYS A 115 -0.84 -15.06 8.25
C LYS A 115 -1.22 -13.78 7.50
N LEU A 116 -0.31 -12.80 7.45
CA LEU A 116 -0.58 -11.53 6.80
C LEU A 116 -0.80 -11.74 5.30
N GLY A 117 -1.84 -11.13 4.75
CA GLY A 117 -2.23 -11.32 3.35
C GLY A 117 -3.16 -12.53 3.10
N GLN A 118 -3.44 -13.37 4.09
CA GLN A 118 -4.54 -14.33 3.97
C GLN A 118 -5.88 -13.58 3.97
N GLN A 119 -6.79 -14.02 3.12
CA GLN A 119 -8.14 -13.43 3.06
C GLN A 119 -8.85 -13.58 4.42
N PHE A 120 -9.56 -12.54 4.81
CA PHE A 120 -10.31 -12.46 6.08
C PHE A 120 -9.44 -12.50 7.35
N PHE A 121 -8.10 -12.59 7.22
CA PHE A 121 -7.22 -12.51 8.38
C PHE A 121 -7.07 -11.07 8.84
N ARG A 122 -7.20 -10.88 10.15
CA ARG A 122 -7.02 -9.58 10.81
C ARG A 122 -6.15 -9.75 12.05
N VAL A 123 -5.20 -8.84 12.20
CA VAL A 123 -4.40 -8.76 13.42
C VAL A 123 -5.26 -8.20 14.54
N LYS A 124 -5.35 -8.94 15.65
CA LYS A 124 -5.98 -8.47 16.89
C LYS A 124 -4.87 -8.15 17.88
N GLN A 125 -4.88 -6.94 18.42
CA GLN A 125 -4.03 -6.51 19.51
C GLN A 125 -4.95 -6.13 20.67
N ALA A 126 -4.74 -6.72 21.86
CA ALA A 126 -5.68 -6.63 22.97
C ALA A 126 -5.86 -5.21 23.52
N ASP A 127 -4.81 -4.41 23.41
CA ASP A 127 -4.72 -3.02 23.91
C ASP A 127 -5.03 -1.97 22.85
N LYS A 128 -5.46 -2.39 21.64
CA LYS A 128 -5.77 -1.48 20.53
C LYS A 128 -7.24 -1.54 20.14
N PRO A 129 -7.82 -0.40 19.75
CA PRO A 129 -9.21 -0.37 19.31
C PRO A 129 -9.42 -1.22 18.04
N ALA A 130 -10.56 -1.92 18.00
CA ALA A 130 -10.94 -2.66 16.82
C ALA A 130 -11.15 -1.72 15.63
N GLN A 131 -10.47 -1.99 14.52
CA GLN A 131 -10.61 -1.19 13.30
C GLN A 131 -11.68 -1.80 12.38
N PRO A 132 -12.46 -0.99 11.65
CA PRO A 132 -13.42 -1.52 10.68
C PRO A 132 -12.71 -2.18 9.49
N GLY A 133 -13.33 -3.22 8.90
CA GLY A 133 -12.84 -3.87 7.69
C GLY A 133 -13.00 -5.38 7.70
N TYR A 134 -12.91 -5.98 6.51
CA TYR A 134 -13.16 -7.41 6.27
C TYR A 134 -11.90 -8.27 6.18
N GLY A 135 -10.70 -7.69 6.33
CA GLY A 135 -9.44 -8.43 6.18
C GLY A 135 -9.09 -8.79 4.73
N LEU A 136 -9.58 -8.01 3.77
CA LEU A 136 -9.36 -8.25 2.33
C LEU A 136 -8.36 -7.28 1.68
N GLY A 137 -8.07 -6.15 2.34
CA GLY A 137 -7.23 -5.10 1.74
C GLY A 137 -5.85 -5.59 1.33
N LEU A 138 -5.11 -6.22 2.24
CA LEU A 138 -3.74 -6.64 1.98
C LEU A 138 -3.65 -7.82 0.99
N SER A 139 -4.58 -8.78 1.07
CA SER A 139 -4.67 -9.87 0.08
C SER A 139 -4.96 -9.34 -1.33
N SER A 140 -5.79 -8.30 -1.44
CA SER A 140 -6.05 -7.61 -2.71
C SER A 140 -4.80 -6.89 -3.23
N VAL A 141 -4.03 -6.24 -2.36
CA VAL A 141 -2.76 -5.60 -2.77
C VAL A 141 -1.77 -6.64 -3.28
N MET A 142 -1.63 -7.78 -2.61
CA MET A 142 -0.76 -8.87 -3.06
C MET A 142 -1.15 -9.39 -4.44
N LEU A 143 -2.46 -9.59 -4.68
CA LEU A 143 -2.98 -10.02 -5.97
C LEU A 143 -2.71 -8.98 -7.06
N MET A 144 -3.07 -7.73 -6.83
CA MET A 144 -2.87 -6.64 -7.81
C MET A 144 -1.40 -6.39 -8.12
N ALA A 145 -0.51 -6.44 -7.13
CA ALA A 145 0.93 -6.34 -7.36
C ALA A 145 1.44 -7.46 -8.26
N LYS A 146 0.97 -8.71 -8.04
CA LYS A 146 1.29 -9.87 -8.89
C LYS A 146 0.74 -9.70 -10.31
N GLU A 147 -0.49 -9.21 -10.48
CA GLU A 147 -1.09 -8.94 -11.80
C GLU A 147 -0.34 -7.84 -12.57
N MET A 148 0.29 -6.90 -11.87
CA MET A 148 1.21 -5.91 -12.46
C MET A 148 2.62 -6.47 -12.72
N GLY A 149 2.85 -7.78 -12.56
CA GLY A 149 4.15 -8.42 -12.74
C GLY A 149 5.13 -8.21 -11.59
N GLY A 150 4.66 -7.66 -10.48
CA GLY A 150 5.45 -7.30 -9.33
C GLY A 150 5.16 -8.13 -8.08
N SER A 151 5.44 -7.56 -6.93
CA SER A 151 5.23 -8.20 -5.63
C SER A 151 4.98 -7.18 -4.52
N LEU A 152 4.35 -7.64 -3.43
CA LEU A 152 4.29 -6.96 -2.16
C LEU A 152 5.13 -7.69 -1.13
N THR A 153 6.01 -6.96 -0.46
CA THR A 153 6.76 -7.45 0.71
C THR A 153 6.61 -6.49 1.88
N PHE A 154 6.97 -6.90 3.07
CA PHE A 154 6.86 -6.02 4.24
C PHE A 154 7.90 -6.33 5.30
N GLN A 155 8.14 -5.35 6.16
CA GLN A 155 8.88 -5.44 7.42
C GLN A 155 8.03 -4.77 8.49
N SER A 156 7.94 -5.35 9.67
CA SER A 156 7.15 -4.77 10.76
C SER A 156 7.68 -5.21 12.11
N GLU A 157 7.60 -4.29 13.06
CA GLU A 157 7.93 -4.51 14.46
C GLU A 157 6.81 -3.95 15.33
N GLU A 158 6.27 -4.80 16.22
CA GLU A 158 5.19 -4.41 17.12
C GLU A 158 5.63 -3.26 18.03
N GLY A 159 4.79 -2.23 18.13
CA GLY A 159 5.07 -1.01 18.87
C GLY A 159 5.97 0.01 18.16
N VAL A 160 6.53 -0.33 16.99
CA VAL A 160 7.43 0.57 16.22
C VAL A 160 6.77 1.04 14.93
N GLY A 161 6.14 0.15 14.17
CA GLY A 161 5.49 0.44 12.91
C GLY A 161 5.74 -0.61 11.84
N SER A 162 5.35 -0.27 10.60
CA SER A 162 5.48 -1.17 9.46
C SER A 162 6.07 -0.46 8.25
N THR A 163 6.66 -1.22 7.36
CA THR A 163 7.05 -0.77 6.02
C THR A 163 6.57 -1.80 5.01
N PHE A 164 5.72 -1.37 4.09
CA PHE A 164 5.27 -2.18 2.97
C PHE A 164 5.98 -1.74 1.70
N PHE A 165 6.42 -2.71 0.89
CA PHE A 165 7.16 -2.47 -0.34
C PHE A 165 6.36 -3.02 -1.52
N ILE A 166 5.86 -2.15 -2.39
CA ILE A 166 5.38 -2.51 -3.72
C ILE A 166 6.60 -2.52 -4.64
N ASN A 167 6.89 -3.65 -5.26
CA ASN A 167 7.96 -3.78 -6.25
C ASN A 167 7.30 -4.05 -7.60
N LEU A 168 7.52 -3.18 -8.58
CA LEU A 168 6.99 -3.30 -9.93
C LEU A 168 8.15 -3.38 -10.93
N PRO A 169 8.07 -4.21 -11.98
CA PRO A 169 9.12 -4.26 -12.98
C PRO A 169 9.22 -2.89 -13.67
N ALA A 170 10.43 -2.34 -13.74
CA ALA A 170 10.71 -1.23 -14.62
C ALA A 170 10.77 -1.78 -16.04
N GLU A 171 10.02 -1.20 -16.98
CA GLU A 171 10.12 -1.60 -18.37
C GLU A 171 11.51 -1.24 -18.88
N ASN A 172 12.18 -2.21 -19.51
CA ASN A 172 13.38 -1.93 -20.26
C ASN A 172 12.96 -1.11 -21.48
N SER A 173 13.47 0.11 -21.55
CA SER A 173 13.43 0.96 -22.75
C SER A 173 14.18 0.29 -23.88
#